data_59684afc5613590a39a52687e1bfec9a
#
_entry.id   59684afc5613590a39a52687e1bfec9a
#
_cell.length_a   1.000
_cell.length_b   1.000
_cell.length_c   1.000
_cell.angle_alpha   90.00
_cell.angle_beta   90.00
_cell.angle_gamma   90.00
#
_symmetry.space_group_name_H-M   'P 1'
#
loop_
_entity.id
_entity.type
_entity.pdbx_description
1 polymer ?
#
loop_
_entity_poly.entity_id
_entity_poly.type
_entity_poly.pdbx_seq_one_letter_code
_entity_poly.pdbx_strand_id
1 'polypeptide(L)'
;RRILIAASEDIGNSNPNALLLAGECFRSVQAVGMPECRIILGQCAVYLATSAKSNSTYLAINKAMELADKTSNLPVPLHLRNAPTKLMKEQGYGVDYLYPHHYPEHFVLQDYMPPELKDTKLYESARNKREVEGERLQQRRWQQQQQ
;
A
#
# COMPACT_ATOMS: atom_id res chain seq x y z
N ARG A 1 9.94 -6.49 -18.98
CA ARG A 1 9.40 -5.27 -18.34
C ARG A 1 7.87 -5.29 -18.26
N ARG A 2 7.13 -5.55 -19.36
CA ARG A 2 5.64 -5.53 -19.35
C ARG A 2 5.02 -6.53 -18.37
N ILE A 3 5.57 -7.74 -18.25
CA ILE A 3 5.12 -8.74 -17.26
C ILE A 3 5.23 -8.19 -15.83
N LEU A 4 6.33 -7.52 -15.51
CA LEU A 4 6.55 -6.92 -14.18
C LEU A 4 5.53 -5.81 -13.87
N ILE A 5 5.21 -4.96 -14.85
CA ILE A 5 4.19 -3.93 -14.71
C ILE A 5 2.81 -4.58 -14.53
N ALA A 6 2.43 -5.54 -15.37
CA ALA A 6 1.14 -6.23 -15.30
C ALA A 6 0.94 -6.97 -13.96
N ALA A 7 2.01 -7.52 -13.38
CA ALA A 7 1.96 -8.15 -12.07
C ALA A 7 1.52 -7.17 -10.94
N SER A 8 1.91 -5.90 -11.04
CA SER A 8 1.53 -4.86 -10.07
C SER A 8 0.22 -4.16 -10.44
N GLU A 9 0.02 -3.85 -11.72
CA GLU A 9 -1.13 -3.06 -12.22
C GLU A 9 -2.41 -3.89 -12.28
N ASP A 10 -2.34 -5.12 -12.83
CA ASP A 10 -3.51 -5.95 -13.10
C ASP A 10 -3.77 -7.03 -12.05
N ILE A 11 -2.72 -7.58 -11.44
CA ILE A 11 -2.83 -8.60 -10.39
C ILE A 11 -2.86 -7.95 -9.01
N GLY A 12 -1.89 -7.07 -8.74
CA GLY A 12 -1.83 -6.27 -7.52
C GLY A 12 -1.98 -7.09 -6.24
N ASN A 13 -2.79 -6.61 -5.32
CA ASN A 13 -2.99 -7.24 -4.01
C ASN A 13 -3.86 -8.50 -4.01
N SER A 14 -4.50 -8.85 -5.13
CA SER A 14 -5.19 -10.14 -5.22
C SER A 14 -4.22 -11.32 -5.09
N ASN A 15 -2.99 -11.16 -5.60
CA ASN A 15 -1.90 -12.13 -5.49
C ASN A 15 -0.53 -11.42 -5.50
N PRO A 16 -0.04 -10.93 -4.34
CA PRO A 16 1.24 -10.19 -4.27
C PRO A 16 2.45 -11.02 -4.69
N ASN A 17 2.37 -12.35 -4.68
CA ASN A 17 3.43 -13.21 -5.19
C ASN A 17 3.67 -13.03 -6.70
N ALA A 18 2.69 -12.51 -7.44
CA ALA A 18 2.85 -12.20 -8.86
C ALA A 18 3.98 -11.20 -9.10
N LEU A 19 4.07 -10.15 -8.27
CA LEU A 19 5.15 -9.16 -8.36
C LEU A 19 6.52 -9.77 -8.01
N LEU A 20 6.58 -10.61 -6.98
CA LEU A 20 7.82 -11.32 -6.59
C LEU A 20 8.30 -12.24 -7.71
N LEU A 21 7.39 -13.05 -8.27
CA LEU A 21 7.72 -13.94 -9.37
C LEU A 21 8.14 -13.19 -10.64
N ALA A 22 7.45 -12.11 -10.98
CA ALA A 22 7.79 -11.26 -12.12
C ALA A 22 9.15 -10.57 -11.95
N GLY A 23 9.49 -10.15 -10.73
CA GLY A 23 10.80 -9.59 -10.39
C GLY A 23 11.90 -10.62 -10.53
N GLU A 24 11.69 -11.85 -10.04
CA GLU A 24 12.66 -12.94 -10.21
C GLU A 24 12.78 -13.37 -11.66
N CYS A 25 11.67 -13.47 -12.38
CA CYS A 25 11.67 -13.71 -13.83
C CYS A 25 12.55 -12.70 -14.59
N PHE A 26 12.43 -11.40 -14.25
CA PHE A 26 13.23 -10.34 -14.85
C PHE A 26 14.74 -10.57 -14.63
N ARG A 27 15.14 -10.87 -13.39
CA ARG A 27 16.56 -11.16 -13.05
C ARG A 27 17.07 -12.44 -13.76
N SER A 28 16.28 -13.50 -13.72
CA SER A 28 16.64 -14.78 -14.32
C SER A 28 16.80 -14.70 -15.83
N VAL A 29 15.94 -13.94 -16.52
CA VAL A 29 16.07 -13.69 -17.98
C VAL A 29 17.37 -12.97 -18.31
N GLN A 30 17.79 -12.02 -17.48
CA GLN A 30 19.08 -11.34 -17.67
C GLN A 30 20.28 -12.24 -17.41
N ALA A 31 20.18 -13.17 -16.45
CA ALA A 31 21.26 -14.06 -16.08
C ALA A 31 21.44 -15.22 -17.08
N VAL A 32 20.33 -15.79 -17.56
CA VAL A 32 20.34 -17.00 -18.41
C VAL A 32 20.44 -16.65 -19.91
N GLY A 33 19.69 -15.64 -20.35
CA GLY A 33 19.61 -15.25 -21.75
C GLY A 33 18.80 -16.22 -22.63
N MET A 34 18.76 -15.91 -23.94
CA MET A 34 18.09 -16.73 -24.94
C MET A 34 19.02 -17.90 -25.38
N PRO A 35 18.47 -19.07 -25.72
CA PRO A 35 17.03 -19.39 -25.82
C PRO A 35 16.37 -19.91 -24.53
N GLU A 36 17.12 -20.20 -23.48
CA GLU A 36 16.64 -20.91 -22.30
C GLU A 36 15.66 -20.06 -21.48
N CYS A 37 15.82 -18.73 -21.43
CA CYS A 37 14.94 -17.84 -20.67
C CYS A 37 13.50 -17.85 -21.18
N ARG A 38 13.19 -18.38 -22.38
CA ARG A 38 11.81 -18.54 -22.84
C ARG A 38 10.95 -19.40 -21.90
N ILE A 39 11.58 -20.39 -21.23
CA ILE A 39 10.90 -21.27 -20.28
C ILE A 39 10.48 -20.47 -19.05
N ILE A 40 11.39 -19.65 -18.53
CA ILE A 40 11.15 -18.76 -17.38
C ILE A 40 10.04 -17.75 -17.69
N LEU A 41 10.09 -17.14 -18.87
CA LEU A 41 9.05 -16.22 -19.34
C LEU A 41 7.69 -16.91 -19.47
N GLY A 42 7.64 -18.13 -20.01
CA GLY A 42 6.43 -18.94 -20.16
C GLY A 42 5.81 -19.25 -18.79
N GLN A 43 6.62 -19.71 -17.83
CA GLN A 43 6.16 -19.97 -16.45
C GLN A 43 5.55 -18.73 -15.81
N CYS A 44 6.23 -17.60 -15.90
CA CYS A 44 5.75 -16.34 -15.34
C CYS A 44 4.45 -15.88 -16.02
N ALA A 45 4.37 -15.96 -17.35
CA ALA A 45 3.17 -15.60 -18.11
C ALA A 45 1.95 -16.44 -17.71
N VAL A 46 2.10 -17.76 -17.57
CA VAL A 46 1.03 -18.67 -17.12
C VAL A 46 0.58 -18.31 -15.69
N TYR A 47 1.54 -18.07 -14.78
CA TYR A 47 1.22 -17.70 -13.41
C TYR A 47 0.37 -16.42 -13.33
N LEU A 48 0.75 -15.38 -14.08
CA LEU A 48 -0.02 -14.14 -14.12
C LEU A 48 -1.38 -14.34 -14.78
N ALA A 49 -1.45 -15.09 -15.88
CA ALA A 49 -2.69 -15.34 -16.61
C ALA A 49 -3.74 -16.08 -15.76
N THR A 50 -3.28 -16.96 -14.87
CA THR A 50 -4.14 -17.76 -13.97
C THR A 50 -4.42 -17.09 -12.62
N SER A 51 -3.79 -15.95 -12.33
CA SER A 51 -4.01 -15.19 -11.09
C SER A 51 -5.30 -14.37 -11.15
N ALA A 52 -5.97 -14.22 -10.02
CA ALA A 52 -7.07 -13.28 -9.88
C ALA A 52 -6.60 -11.84 -10.17
N LYS A 53 -7.49 -11.01 -10.69
CA LYS A 53 -7.20 -9.63 -11.08
C LYS A 53 -7.62 -8.64 -9.99
N SER A 54 -6.80 -7.61 -9.79
CA SER A 54 -7.13 -6.44 -8.98
C SER A 54 -6.27 -5.25 -9.42
N ASN A 55 -6.92 -4.15 -9.74
CA ASN A 55 -6.29 -2.87 -10.00
C ASN A 55 -6.52 -1.86 -8.85
N SER A 56 -6.95 -2.32 -7.69
CA SER A 56 -7.28 -1.48 -6.54
C SER A 56 -6.13 -0.56 -6.11
N THR A 57 -4.89 -1.05 -6.11
CA THR A 57 -3.70 -0.25 -5.80
C THR A 57 -3.35 0.76 -6.88
N TYR A 58 -3.55 0.42 -8.15
CA TYR A 58 -3.38 1.34 -9.26
C TYR A 58 -4.36 2.52 -9.18
N LEU A 59 -5.64 2.23 -8.92
CA LEU A 59 -6.66 3.27 -8.73
C LEU A 59 -6.38 4.13 -7.50
N ALA A 60 -5.95 3.50 -6.40
CA ALA A 60 -5.64 4.19 -5.15
C ALA A 60 -4.47 5.18 -5.30
N ILE A 61 -3.37 4.78 -5.95
CA ILE A 61 -2.23 5.67 -6.15
C ILE A 61 -2.56 6.84 -7.08
N ASN A 62 -3.34 6.60 -8.16
CA ASN A 62 -3.77 7.68 -9.04
C ASN A 62 -4.65 8.69 -8.31
N LYS A 63 -5.62 8.21 -7.50
CA LYS A 63 -6.46 9.07 -6.66
C LYS A 63 -5.63 9.85 -5.64
N ALA A 64 -4.62 9.21 -5.03
CA ALA A 64 -3.72 9.87 -4.09
C ALA A 64 -2.88 10.96 -4.75
N MET A 65 -2.33 10.72 -5.93
CA MET A 65 -1.56 11.71 -6.69
C MET A 65 -2.43 12.91 -7.09
N GLU A 66 -3.63 12.66 -7.62
CA GLU A 66 -4.56 13.72 -7.97
C GLU A 66 -4.96 14.57 -6.75
N LEU A 67 -5.20 13.93 -5.60
CA LEU A 67 -5.48 14.61 -4.34
C LEU A 67 -4.29 15.45 -3.88
N ALA A 68 -3.08 14.90 -3.93
CA ALA A 68 -1.86 15.59 -3.54
C ALA A 68 -1.62 16.83 -4.41
N ASP A 69 -1.83 16.73 -5.71
CA ASP A 69 -1.71 17.88 -6.63
C ASP A 69 -2.71 19.00 -6.29
N LYS A 70 -3.93 18.62 -5.91
CA LYS A 70 -4.98 19.59 -5.50
C LYS A 70 -4.74 20.19 -4.12
N THR A 71 -4.00 19.51 -3.25
CA THR A 71 -3.85 19.84 -1.82
C THR A 71 -2.38 19.97 -1.39
N SER A 72 -1.48 20.31 -2.32
CA SER A 72 -0.02 20.34 -2.11
C SER A 72 0.45 21.21 -0.95
N ASN A 73 -0.37 22.17 -0.48
CA ASN A 73 -0.05 23.11 0.58
C ASN A 73 -0.55 22.67 1.97
N LEU A 74 -1.25 21.52 2.08
CA LEU A 74 -1.70 21.05 3.38
C LEU A 74 -0.53 20.51 4.20
N PRO A 75 -0.36 21.00 5.44
CA PRO A 75 0.75 20.57 6.28
C PRO A 75 0.50 19.18 6.86
N VAL A 76 1.56 18.42 7.11
CA VAL A 76 1.48 17.19 7.90
C VAL A 76 0.96 17.53 9.30
N PRO A 77 0.01 16.76 9.88
CA PRO A 77 -0.47 16.96 11.26
C PRO A 77 0.66 17.05 12.28
N LEU A 78 0.55 17.94 13.26
CA LEU A 78 1.63 18.25 14.22
C LEU A 78 2.11 17.02 14.99
N HIS A 79 1.21 16.14 15.43
CA HIS A 79 1.54 14.91 16.17
C HIS A 79 2.36 13.91 15.34
N LEU A 80 2.30 13.97 14.00
CA LEU A 80 3.07 13.10 13.10
C LEU A 80 4.45 13.68 12.73
N ARG A 81 4.75 14.92 13.12
CA ARG A 81 6.02 15.56 12.79
C ARG A 81 7.11 15.17 13.77
N ASN A 82 8.28 14.87 13.25
CA ASN A 82 9.46 14.67 14.09
C ASN A 82 9.89 15.99 14.77
N ALA A 83 10.29 15.90 16.05
CA ALA A 83 10.73 17.01 16.85
C ALA A 83 12.21 16.85 17.31
N PRO A 84 13.20 16.84 16.41
CA PRO A 84 14.61 16.63 16.77
C PRO A 84 15.22 17.83 17.51
N THR A 85 14.65 19.01 17.40
CA THR A 85 15.16 20.22 18.07
C THR A 85 14.24 20.69 19.19
N LYS A 86 14.78 21.48 20.12
CA LYS A 86 14.01 22.09 21.22
C LYS A 86 12.90 22.99 20.68
N LEU A 87 13.19 23.81 19.68
CA LEU A 87 12.21 24.69 19.04
C LEU A 87 11.03 23.93 18.45
N MET A 88 11.27 22.80 17.78
CA MET A 88 10.20 21.97 17.22
C MET A 88 9.31 21.36 18.31
N LYS A 89 9.89 20.95 19.45
CA LYS A 89 9.14 20.50 20.62
C LYS A 89 8.26 21.60 21.20
N GLU A 90 8.79 22.83 21.33
CA GLU A 90 8.06 24.01 21.78
C GLU A 90 6.90 24.38 20.82
N GLN A 91 7.03 24.07 19.53
CA GLN A 91 5.98 24.24 18.52
C GLN A 91 4.94 23.09 18.51
N GLY A 92 5.03 22.13 19.42
CA GLY A 92 4.08 21.03 19.55
C GLY A 92 4.28 19.89 18.56
N TYR A 93 5.45 19.77 17.92
CA TYR A 93 5.72 18.65 17.02
C TYR A 93 5.83 17.34 17.81
N GLY A 94 5.12 16.31 17.33
CA GLY A 94 5.10 14.97 17.95
C GLY A 94 4.32 14.88 19.26
N VAL A 95 3.69 15.96 19.72
CA VAL A 95 2.82 15.95 20.91
C VAL A 95 1.57 15.12 20.59
N ASP A 96 1.16 14.30 21.58
CA ASP A 96 -0.01 13.42 21.50
C ASP A 96 0.08 12.31 20.42
N TYR A 97 1.27 12.02 19.90
CA TYR A 97 1.47 10.86 19.03
C TYR A 97 1.24 9.56 19.78
N LEU A 98 0.28 8.78 19.34
CA LEU A 98 0.00 7.47 19.89
C LEU A 98 0.85 6.40 19.18
N TYR A 99 1.82 5.82 19.90
CA TYR A 99 2.70 4.80 19.31
C TYR A 99 1.99 3.44 19.25
N PRO A 100 1.65 2.91 18.05
CA PRO A 100 0.79 1.72 17.91
C PRO A 100 1.29 0.49 18.66
N HIS A 101 2.62 0.32 18.78
CA HIS A 101 3.20 -0.84 19.48
C HIS A 101 2.95 -0.86 21.00
N HIS A 102 2.48 0.24 21.59
CA HIS A 102 2.05 0.29 23.00
C HIS A 102 0.61 -0.17 23.22
N TYR A 103 -0.13 -0.47 22.14
CA TYR A 103 -1.53 -0.83 22.17
C TYR A 103 -1.77 -2.28 21.74
N PRO A 104 -2.87 -2.92 22.18
CA PRO A 104 -3.23 -4.28 21.76
C PRO A 104 -3.28 -4.40 20.23
N GLU A 105 -2.85 -5.55 19.71
CA GLU A 105 -2.73 -5.84 18.27
C GLU A 105 -1.87 -4.83 17.49
N HIS A 106 -1.05 -4.01 18.17
CA HIS A 106 -0.26 -2.93 17.58
C HIS A 106 -1.09 -1.97 16.73
N PHE A 107 -2.31 -1.70 17.18
CA PHE A 107 -3.25 -0.83 16.52
C PHE A 107 -3.82 0.20 17.51
N VAL A 108 -3.97 1.45 17.05
CA VAL A 108 -4.60 2.55 17.79
C VAL A 108 -5.28 3.49 16.80
N LEU A 109 -6.49 3.94 17.16
CA LEU A 109 -7.20 4.96 16.38
C LEU A 109 -6.48 6.30 16.51
N GLN A 110 -5.98 6.79 15.40
CA GLN A 110 -5.27 8.06 15.29
C GLN A 110 -5.48 8.60 13.87
N ASP A 111 -5.64 9.90 13.76
CA ASP A 111 -5.76 10.55 12.45
C ASP A 111 -4.37 10.72 11.83
N TYR A 112 -4.19 10.25 10.59
CA TYR A 112 -2.94 10.37 9.82
C TYR A 112 -3.03 11.38 8.68
N MET A 113 -4.23 11.83 8.36
CA MET A 113 -4.49 12.81 7.31
C MET A 113 -4.63 14.21 7.91
N PRO A 114 -4.32 15.27 7.15
CA PRO A 114 -4.74 16.62 7.52
C PRO A 114 -6.24 16.69 7.81
N PRO A 115 -6.71 17.57 8.73
CA PRO A 115 -8.12 17.65 9.10
C PRO A 115 -9.08 17.80 7.90
N GLU A 116 -8.67 18.52 6.88
CA GLU A 116 -9.43 18.75 5.64
C GLU A 116 -9.65 17.48 4.81
N LEU A 117 -8.81 16.46 5.04
CA LEU A 117 -8.80 15.20 4.31
C LEU A 117 -9.17 13.99 5.19
N LYS A 118 -9.60 14.21 6.43
CA LYS A 118 -9.85 13.17 7.45
C LYS A 118 -10.72 12.02 6.93
N ASP A 119 -11.78 12.33 6.20
CA ASP A 119 -12.74 11.33 5.71
C ASP A 119 -12.41 10.79 4.31
N THR A 120 -11.22 11.09 3.80
CA THR A 120 -10.81 10.68 2.46
C THR A 120 -10.43 9.21 2.44
N LYS A 121 -11.17 8.39 1.69
CA LYS A 121 -10.83 7.00 1.41
C LYS A 121 -10.13 6.92 0.05
N LEU A 122 -8.84 6.57 0.05
CA LEU A 122 -8.02 6.43 -1.16
C LEU A 122 -8.08 5.01 -1.73
N TYR A 123 -7.98 4.00 -0.88
CA TYR A 123 -7.97 2.60 -1.27
C TYR A 123 -9.35 1.97 -1.09
N GLU A 124 -9.81 1.29 -2.14
CA GLU A 124 -11.03 0.47 -2.13
C GLU A 124 -10.66 -0.94 -2.53
N SER A 125 -10.96 -1.93 -1.68
CA SER A 125 -10.64 -3.32 -1.95
C SER A 125 -11.43 -3.85 -3.14
N ALA A 126 -10.79 -4.64 -3.99
CA ALA A 126 -11.50 -5.43 -4.99
C ALA A 126 -12.18 -6.64 -4.32
N ARG A 127 -13.18 -7.22 -5.02
CA ARG A 127 -14.00 -8.32 -4.48
C ARG A 127 -13.30 -9.70 -4.53
N ASN A 128 -11.96 -9.74 -4.42
CA ASN A 128 -11.25 -11.00 -4.29
C ASN A 128 -11.07 -11.37 -2.81
N LYS A 129 -10.87 -12.67 -2.55
CA LYS A 129 -10.82 -13.22 -1.18
C LYS A 129 -9.80 -12.50 -0.29
N ARG A 130 -8.58 -12.26 -0.80
CA ARG A 130 -7.49 -11.68 -0.02
C ARG A 130 -7.78 -10.23 0.41
N GLU A 131 -8.23 -9.39 -0.51
CA GLU A 131 -8.50 -7.99 -0.21
C GLU A 131 -9.72 -7.83 0.70
N VAL A 132 -10.76 -8.65 0.50
CA VAL A 132 -11.94 -8.69 1.39
C VAL A 132 -11.56 -9.13 2.81
N GLU A 133 -10.69 -10.13 2.96
CA GLU A 133 -10.18 -10.56 4.28
C GLU A 133 -9.40 -9.43 4.96
N GLY A 134 -8.54 -8.71 4.22
CA GLY A 134 -7.81 -7.55 4.73
C GLY A 134 -8.73 -6.42 5.18
N GLU A 135 -9.75 -6.10 4.40
CA GLU A 135 -10.74 -5.09 4.74
C GLU A 135 -11.54 -5.46 6.00
N ARG A 136 -11.99 -6.72 6.11
CA ARG A 136 -12.69 -7.22 7.31
C ARG A 136 -11.83 -7.14 8.57
N LEU A 137 -10.54 -7.47 8.46
CA LEU A 137 -9.61 -7.35 9.58
C LEU A 137 -9.47 -5.90 10.03
N GLN A 138 -9.33 -4.97 9.08
CA GLN A 138 -9.24 -3.56 9.37
C GLN A 138 -10.51 -3.04 10.04
N GLN A 139 -11.69 -3.33 9.48
CA GLN A 139 -12.98 -2.93 10.05
C GLN A 139 -13.16 -3.43 11.49
N ARG A 140 -12.79 -4.68 11.79
CA ARG A 140 -12.84 -5.26 13.14
C ARG A 140 -11.98 -4.47 14.12
N ARG A 141 -10.75 -4.13 13.75
CA ARG A 141 -9.84 -3.32 14.60
C ARG A 141 -10.42 -1.94 14.90
N TRP A 142 -11.01 -1.29 13.91
CA TRP A 142 -11.66 0.00 14.10
C TRP A 142 -12.86 -0.07 15.06
N GLN A 143 -13.70 -1.11 14.95
CA GLN A 143 -14.87 -1.29 15.81
C GLN A 143 -14.49 -1.58 17.28
N GLN A 144 -13.44 -2.37 17.51
CA GLN A 144 -12.98 -2.71 18.87
C GLN A 144 -12.48 -1.51 19.67
N GLN A 145 -12.01 -0.46 19.03
CA GLN A 145 -11.51 0.74 19.73
C GLN A 145 -12.55 1.87 19.87
N GLN A 146 -13.74 1.68 19.34
CA GLN A 146 -14.86 2.61 19.54
C GLN A 146 -15.75 2.23 20.73
N GLN A 147 -15.53 1.08 21.35
CA GLN A 147 -16.19 0.61 22.58
C GLN A 147 -15.33 0.95 23.81
#